data_5ee4cfac08354469418fc5fd755dfcea
#
_entry.id   5ee4cfac08354469418fc5fd755dfcea
#
_cell.length_a   1.000
_cell.length_b   1.000
_cell.length_c   1.000
_cell.angle_alpha   90.00
_cell.angle_beta   90.00
_cell.angle_gamma   90.00
#
_symmetry.space_group_name_H-M   'P 1'
#
loop_
_entity.id
_entity.type
_entity.pdbx_description
1 polymer ?
#
loop_
_entity_poly.entity_id
_entity_poly.type
_entity_poly.pdbx_seq_one_letter_code
_entity_poly.pdbx_strand_id
1 'polypeptide(L)'
;MTKLIRRLACMVLALALVICAGYAEETPASEITVGSLTQMSGMFFTDGWGNNTADADVRALLHGYSTVDMFQNGQYGIDETVCRAYPNPDKDGNVVYTFYLNKHLTYSDGTPITARDYAFSVLLQSSPALTELGANITSYAQIVGQDAYAAGETQIFAGVRIVNDTTFSLAVKAEYLPDFHELMLVKVTPYPIHVIAPDCQVLDDGEGAYIDGAFDAETLTATLLDPETGYCSHPSVVSGPYTLTSYEDHVAVLTRNEAYRGNYQGVKPTIEKITFKQVFNETLVEQLKNGEIDLVNKVSSADVMDAAAETEGIASVTYDREGLAFLAFACENEPVSSANVRKAIDRLVDVDALCQGYLKGHGAPVYGYYGNGQWMVEKAGQEAIDGLNLYPYDVDEAIALLEADGWALEDGASLRTKDGQELTINWVRPEISEVADLLESMLTENFAKAGIGLTVTKMSYEDLSAAYYRQTDRSEYDMFFLGSNFGMTFNAYPAVSTEAAYQGAWNTTAIADGELEALALDMNRTKPGETKAYTEKWLAFQTQWVEDLPMVPLYSNEYADLFTDHLQNYRPDTHFSWAAAILDAYVK
;
A
#
# COMPACT_ATOMS: atom_id res chain seq x y z
N MET A 1 26.32 19.36 73.91
CA MET A 1 26.04 20.06 72.68
C MET A 1 26.19 19.19 71.43
N THR A 2 27.17 18.33 71.30
CA THR A 2 27.45 17.53 70.06
C THR A 2 26.43 16.43 69.72
N LYS A 3 25.71 15.83 70.66
CA LYS A 3 24.68 14.80 70.40
C LYS A 3 23.32 15.39 69.93
N LEU A 4 23.01 16.63 70.33
CA LEU A 4 21.76 17.30 69.95
C LEU A 4 21.85 17.83 68.51
N ILE A 5 23.01 18.35 68.10
CA ILE A 5 23.29 18.83 66.77
C ILE A 5 23.29 17.68 65.75
N ARG A 6 23.82 16.49 66.11
CA ARG A 6 23.72 15.29 65.22
C ARG A 6 22.30 14.77 65.06
N ARG A 7 21.48 14.84 66.14
CA ARG A 7 20.04 14.44 65.99
C ARG A 7 19.21 15.42 65.20
N LEU A 8 19.50 16.74 65.30
CA LEU A 8 18.85 17.72 64.43
C LEU A 8 19.28 17.59 62.97
N ALA A 9 20.58 17.37 62.70
CA ALA A 9 21.08 17.14 61.33
C ALA A 9 20.50 15.87 60.68
N CYS A 10 20.36 14.76 61.46
CA CYS A 10 19.68 13.55 60.95
C CYS A 10 18.17 13.75 60.73
N MET A 11 17.48 14.55 61.53
CA MET A 11 16.07 14.86 61.33
C MET A 11 15.84 15.78 60.10
N VAL A 12 16.71 16.76 59.86
CA VAL A 12 16.66 17.63 58.69
C VAL A 12 17.01 16.84 57.41
N LEU A 13 17.98 15.89 57.47
CA LEU A 13 18.26 15.00 56.33
C LEU A 13 17.12 14.00 56.07
N ALA A 14 16.45 13.48 57.10
CA ALA A 14 15.30 12.61 56.94
C ALA A 14 14.08 13.35 56.43
N LEU A 15 13.85 14.62 56.83
CA LEU A 15 12.80 15.47 56.29
C LEU A 15 13.09 15.89 54.82
N ALA A 16 14.35 16.14 54.48
CA ALA A 16 14.74 16.44 53.08
C ALA A 16 14.59 15.22 52.16
N LEU A 17 14.87 14.00 52.67
CA LEU A 17 14.64 12.76 51.91
C LEU A 17 13.15 12.39 51.76
N VAL A 18 12.29 12.78 52.70
CA VAL A 18 10.83 12.58 52.60
C VAL A 18 10.18 13.64 51.70
N ILE A 19 10.77 14.83 51.55
CA ILE A 19 10.28 15.87 50.63
C ILE A 19 10.75 15.60 49.19
N CYS A 20 11.85 14.87 48.96
CA CYS A 20 12.27 14.42 47.63
C CYS A 20 11.61 13.11 47.17
N ALA A 21 10.83 12.44 48.04
CA ALA A 21 10.11 11.19 47.70
C ALA A 21 8.60 11.42 47.45
N GLY A 22 8.21 12.60 47.12
CA GLY A 22 6.81 12.84 46.86
C GLY A 22 6.61 14.04 45.98
N TYR A 23 6.58 13.83 44.74
CA TYR A 23 5.92 14.43 43.58
C TYR A 23 6.80 14.11 42.37
N ALA A 24 6.80 12.83 41.95
CA ALA A 24 6.73 12.64 40.51
C ALA A 24 5.35 13.24 40.19
N GLU A 25 5.26 14.44 39.63
CA GLU A 25 4.14 14.81 38.79
C GLU A 25 4.04 13.65 37.80
N GLU A 26 3.00 12.85 37.92
CA GLU A 26 2.62 11.99 36.81
C GLU A 26 2.39 12.97 35.66
N THR A 27 3.35 13.05 34.75
CA THR A 27 3.15 13.70 33.47
C THR A 27 1.91 13.03 32.91
N PRO A 28 0.82 13.76 32.57
CA PRO A 28 -0.36 13.10 32.02
C PRO A 28 0.10 12.27 30.83
N ALA A 29 -0.36 11.01 30.76
CA ALA A 29 -0.04 10.10 29.67
C ALA A 29 -0.29 10.82 28.35
N SER A 30 0.70 10.82 27.47
CA SER A 30 0.55 11.48 26.18
C SER A 30 -0.37 10.62 25.30
N GLU A 31 -1.55 11.13 25.05
CA GLU A 31 -2.58 10.46 24.24
C GLU A 31 -2.90 11.28 23.00
N ILE A 32 -3.19 10.62 21.88
CA ILE A 32 -3.70 11.25 20.67
C ILE A 32 -4.87 10.48 20.09
N THR A 33 -5.74 11.21 19.40
CA THR A 33 -6.79 10.63 18.57
C THR A 33 -6.46 10.85 17.10
N VAL A 34 -6.35 9.77 16.34
CA VAL A 34 -6.07 9.78 14.90
C VAL A 34 -7.34 9.43 14.14
N GLY A 35 -7.70 10.30 13.20
CA GLY A 35 -8.81 10.11 12.28
C GLY A 35 -8.36 9.41 10.99
N SER A 36 -9.21 8.56 10.43
CA SER A 36 -9.06 7.99 9.09
C SER A 36 -10.32 8.23 8.27
N LEU A 37 -10.16 8.63 7.02
CA LEU A 37 -11.29 8.74 6.08
C LEU A 37 -11.82 7.38 5.64
N THR A 38 -11.05 6.32 5.86
CA THR A 38 -11.45 4.93 5.58
C THR A 38 -11.85 4.24 6.88
N GLN A 39 -12.97 3.53 6.87
CA GLN A 39 -13.40 2.72 8.01
C GLN A 39 -12.55 1.45 8.12
N MET A 40 -12.10 1.09 9.31
CA MET A 40 -11.43 -0.18 9.59
C MET A 40 -12.38 -1.36 9.41
N SER A 41 -11.87 -2.45 8.84
CA SER A 41 -12.59 -3.73 8.77
C SER A 41 -12.22 -4.68 9.92
N GLY A 42 -11.13 -4.40 10.64
CA GLY A 42 -10.67 -5.20 11.77
C GLY A 42 -9.69 -6.32 11.37
N MET A 43 -9.09 -6.24 10.18
CA MET A 43 -8.09 -7.22 9.73
C MET A 43 -6.67 -6.73 10.03
N PHE A 44 -6.23 -6.91 11.28
CA PHE A 44 -4.97 -6.38 11.80
C PHE A 44 -3.80 -7.37 11.76
N PHE A 45 -4.00 -8.57 11.22
CA PHE A 45 -2.94 -9.59 11.12
C PHE A 45 -2.18 -9.47 9.78
N THR A 46 -2.81 -9.84 8.66
CA THR A 46 -2.24 -9.76 7.31
C THR A 46 -3.23 -9.11 6.34
N ASP A 47 -2.79 -8.85 5.12
CA ASP A 47 -3.64 -8.39 4.02
C ASP A 47 -4.40 -9.51 3.29
N GLY A 48 -4.23 -10.76 3.70
CA GLY A 48 -4.82 -11.93 3.05
C GLY A 48 -6.35 -11.94 2.98
N TRP A 49 -7.03 -11.27 3.90
CA TRP A 49 -8.48 -11.12 3.91
C TRP A 49 -8.97 -9.73 3.47
N GLY A 50 -8.08 -8.87 3.06
CA GLY A 50 -8.38 -7.53 2.56
C GLY A 50 -7.26 -6.55 2.84
N ASN A 51 -7.11 -5.57 1.93
CA ASN A 51 -6.07 -4.56 2.02
C ASN A 51 -6.66 -3.16 2.22
N ASN A 52 -7.45 -3.01 3.26
CA ASN A 52 -7.98 -1.72 3.70
C ASN A 52 -6.85 -0.85 4.26
N THR A 53 -6.77 0.41 3.83
CA THR A 53 -5.68 1.32 4.23
C THR A 53 -5.66 1.61 5.73
N ALA A 54 -6.82 1.73 6.38
CA ALA A 54 -6.90 1.95 7.82
C ALA A 54 -6.44 0.72 8.62
N ASP A 55 -6.78 -0.50 8.17
CA ASP A 55 -6.26 -1.72 8.79
C ASP A 55 -4.74 -1.86 8.57
N ALA A 56 -4.23 -1.48 7.39
CA ALA A 56 -2.80 -1.49 7.10
C ALA A 56 -2.02 -0.56 8.04
N ASP A 57 -2.55 0.61 8.35
CA ASP A 57 -1.96 1.56 9.30
C ASP A 57 -1.90 0.97 10.72
N VAL A 58 -2.96 0.29 11.18
CA VAL A 58 -2.97 -0.40 12.48
C VAL A 58 -1.99 -1.58 12.46
N ARG A 59 -1.94 -2.38 11.39
CA ARG A 59 -0.94 -3.46 11.24
C ARG A 59 0.50 -2.95 11.36
N ALA A 60 0.81 -1.81 10.76
CA ALA A 60 2.14 -1.21 10.82
C ALA A 60 2.56 -0.81 12.24
N LEU A 61 1.59 -0.48 13.10
CA LEU A 61 1.84 -0.17 14.52
C LEU A 61 1.94 -1.42 15.40
N LEU A 62 1.27 -2.52 15.03
CA LEU A 62 1.23 -3.75 15.82
C LEU A 62 2.36 -4.74 15.48
N HIS A 63 2.84 -4.75 14.24
CA HIS A 63 3.83 -5.72 13.78
C HIS A 63 5.13 -5.02 13.38
N GLY A 64 6.23 -5.46 13.96
CA GLY A 64 7.57 -4.91 13.76
C GLY A 64 8.63 -5.97 13.58
N TYR A 65 9.88 -5.56 13.57
CA TYR A 65 11.06 -6.41 13.42
C TYR A 65 11.07 -7.22 12.12
N SER A 66 10.58 -6.62 11.04
CA SER A 66 10.73 -7.19 9.70
C SER A 66 12.21 -7.28 9.32
N THR A 67 12.59 -8.31 8.55
CA THR A 67 13.97 -8.48 8.05
C THR A 67 14.42 -7.36 7.13
N VAL A 68 13.47 -6.75 6.43
CA VAL A 68 13.66 -5.64 5.48
C VAL A 68 12.73 -4.51 5.90
N ASP A 69 13.24 -3.30 5.95
CA ASP A 69 12.45 -2.11 6.22
C ASP A 69 12.66 -1.06 5.12
N MET A 70 11.75 -0.10 5.03
CA MET A 70 11.88 1.06 4.17
C MET A 70 12.51 2.21 4.96
N PHE A 71 13.62 2.72 4.44
CA PHE A 71 14.33 3.85 5.04
C PHE A 71 13.73 5.18 4.59
N GLN A 72 14.02 6.24 5.30
CA GLN A 72 13.52 7.60 4.98
C GLN A 72 13.83 8.09 3.55
N ASN A 73 14.83 7.49 2.90
CA ASN A 73 15.17 7.82 1.51
C ASN A 73 14.33 7.04 0.46
N GLY A 74 13.29 6.32 0.91
CA GLY A 74 12.42 5.50 0.07
C GLY A 74 13.06 4.20 -0.44
N GLN A 75 14.23 3.82 0.07
CA GLN A 75 14.91 2.57 -0.31
C GLN A 75 14.65 1.47 0.70
N TYR A 76 14.47 0.25 0.20
CA TYR A 76 14.42 -0.94 1.04
C TYR A 76 15.82 -1.41 1.39
N GLY A 77 16.03 -1.77 2.65
CA GLY A 77 17.27 -2.30 3.16
C GLY A 77 17.05 -3.35 4.25
N ILE A 78 18.07 -4.16 4.50
CA ILE A 78 18.07 -5.05 5.67
C ILE A 78 18.06 -4.19 6.93
N ASP A 79 17.09 -4.43 7.82
CA ASP A 79 17.08 -3.78 9.13
C ASP A 79 18.18 -4.36 10.01
N GLU A 80 19.30 -3.65 10.12
CA GLU A 80 20.45 -4.08 10.91
C GLU A 80 20.18 -4.10 12.43
N THR A 81 19.09 -3.49 12.89
CA THR A 81 18.63 -3.61 14.29
C THR A 81 17.95 -4.96 14.54
N VAL A 82 17.46 -5.60 13.48
CA VAL A 82 16.79 -6.91 13.51
C VAL A 82 17.76 -8.02 13.14
N CYS A 83 18.44 -7.91 11.98
CA CYS A 83 19.27 -8.99 11.46
C CYS A 83 20.38 -8.49 10.54
N ARG A 84 21.30 -9.41 10.20
CA ARG A 84 22.18 -9.28 9.03
C ARG A 84 21.83 -10.37 8.04
N ALA A 85 21.85 -10.06 6.74
CA ALA A 85 21.57 -11.01 5.69
C ALA A 85 22.73 -11.11 4.70
N TYR A 86 23.03 -12.33 4.26
CA TYR A 86 24.07 -12.60 3.28
C TYR A 86 23.50 -13.46 2.14
N PRO A 87 23.34 -12.88 0.92
CA PRO A 87 22.93 -13.62 -0.26
C PRO A 87 24.10 -14.44 -0.81
N ASN A 88 23.84 -15.70 -1.15
CA ASN A 88 24.81 -16.59 -1.80
C ASN A 88 24.10 -17.43 -2.86
N PRO A 89 24.63 -17.52 -4.09
CA PRO A 89 24.05 -18.40 -5.10
C PRO A 89 24.28 -19.88 -4.73
N ASP A 90 23.26 -20.70 -4.97
CA ASP A 90 23.40 -22.15 -4.90
C ASP A 90 23.85 -22.74 -6.26
N LYS A 91 23.97 -24.07 -6.32
CA LYS A 91 24.38 -24.82 -7.54
C LYS A 91 23.36 -24.73 -8.68
N ASP A 92 22.09 -24.46 -8.36
CA ASP A 92 20.96 -24.42 -9.30
C ASP A 92 20.68 -22.97 -9.77
N GLY A 93 21.46 -21.99 -9.29
CA GLY A 93 21.34 -20.58 -9.64
C GLY A 93 20.35 -19.79 -8.79
N ASN A 94 19.71 -20.44 -7.80
CA ASN A 94 18.90 -19.73 -6.82
C ASN A 94 19.79 -18.88 -5.90
N VAL A 95 19.23 -17.83 -5.28
CA VAL A 95 19.95 -17.04 -4.28
C VAL A 95 19.43 -17.36 -2.89
N VAL A 96 20.31 -17.86 -2.03
CA VAL A 96 19.99 -18.20 -0.64
C VAL A 96 20.39 -17.03 0.25
N TYR A 97 19.39 -16.35 0.82
CA TYR A 97 19.57 -15.33 1.84
C TYR A 97 19.64 -15.98 3.20
N THR A 98 20.81 -15.91 3.87
CA THR A 98 20.98 -16.38 5.24
C THR A 98 20.91 -15.19 6.21
N PHE A 99 19.92 -15.23 7.09
CA PHE A 99 19.65 -14.21 8.10
C PHE A 99 20.23 -14.61 9.45
N TYR A 100 20.95 -13.69 10.06
CA TYR A 100 21.50 -13.80 11.42
C TYR A 100 20.79 -12.79 12.31
N LEU A 101 19.85 -13.26 13.12
CA LEU A 101 19.03 -12.43 13.99
C LEU A 101 19.85 -11.82 15.15
N ASN A 102 19.56 -10.58 15.47
CA ASN A 102 20.07 -9.95 16.67
C ASN A 102 19.39 -10.57 17.90
N LYS A 103 20.19 -10.78 18.95
CA LYS A 103 19.69 -11.29 20.22
C LYS A 103 18.90 -10.20 20.93
N HIS A 104 17.91 -10.61 21.70
CA HIS A 104 17.09 -9.75 22.58
C HIS A 104 15.86 -9.08 21.92
N LEU A 105 15.43 -9.53 20.74
CA LEU A 105 14.12 -9.20 20.23
C LEU A 105 13.07 -10.03 21.00
N THR A 106 12.00 -9.37 21.43
CA THR A 106 10.91 -10.02 22.15
C THR A 106 9.56 -9.53 21.64
N TYR A 107 8.57 -10.36 21.73
CA TYR A 107 7.19 -9.95 21.64
C TYR A 107 6.76 -9.10 22.85
N SER A 108 5.55 -8.55 22.79
CA SER A 108 4.96 -7.69 23.82
C SER A 108 4.76 -8.42 25.16
N ASP A 109 4.60 -9.74 25.17
CA ASP A 109 4.50 -10.57 26.36
C ASP A 109 5.88 -10.97 26.96
N GLY A 110 6.97 -10.55 26.30
CA GLY A 110 8.34 -10.86 26.70
C GLY A 110 8.89 -12.18 26.13
N THR A 111 8.11 -12.95 25.37
CA THR A 111 8.59 -14.16 24.69
C THR A 111 9.66 -13.80 23.67
N PRO A 112 10.83 -14.48 23.66
CA PRO A 112 11.89 -14.23 22.69
C PRO A 112 11.44 -14.51 21.25
N ILE A 113 11.79 -13.62 20.32
CA ILE A 113 11.63 -13.83 18.89
C ILE A 113 12.83 -14.63 18.38
N THR A 114 12.57 -15.70 17.65
CA THR A 114 13.58 -16.64 17.15
C THR A 114 13.46 -16.83 15.62
N ALA A 115 14.45 -17.53 15.04
CA ALA A 115 14.42 -17.93 13.64
C ALA A 115 13.19 -18.79 13.28
N ARG A 116 12.62 -19.49 14.29
CA ARG A 116 11.40 -20.29 14.10
C ARG A 116 10.17 -19.43 13.87
N ASP A 117 10.08 -18.26 14.50
CA ASP A 117 8.96 -17.32 14.32
C ASP A 117 8.98 -16.72 12.90
N TYR A 118 10.17 -16.39 12.36
CA TYR A 118 10.31 -15.96 10.97
C TYR A 118 9.97 -17.08 9.98
N ALA A 119 10.51 -18.30 10.20
CA ALA A 119 10.16 -19.44 9.38
C ALA A 119 8.66 -19.77 9.45
N PHE A 120 8.07 -19.69 10.66
CA PHE A 120 6.62 -19.85 10.84
C PHE A 120 5.81 -18.87 10.00
N SER A 121 6.19 -17.61 9.96
CA SER A 121 5.50 -16.59 9.16
C SER A 121 5.45 -16.94 7.67
N VAL A 122 6.57 -17.46 7.12
CA VAL A 122 6.64 -17.89 5.72
C VAL A 122 5.78 -19.15 5.49
N LEU A 123 5.90 -20.14 6.37
CA LEU A 123 5.12 -21.38 6.29
C LEU A 123 3.62 -21.12 6.43
N LEU A 124 3.21 -20.31 7.41
CA LEU A 124 1.81 -19.96 7.66
C LEU A 124 1.19 -19.26 6.43
N GLN A 125 1.83 -18.19 5.93
CA GLN A 125 1.32 -17.41 4.81
C GLN A 125 1.35 -18.14 3.46
N SER A 126 2.09 -19.25 3.36
CA SER A 126 2.12 -20.10 2.17
C SER A 126 1.28 -21.37 2.33
N SER A 127 0.61 -21.56 3.47
CA SER A 127 -0.06 -22.82 3.78
C SER A 127 -1.41 -22.97 3.06
N PRO A 128 -1.78 -24.18 2.62
CA PRO A 128 -3.11 -24.45 2.11
C PRO A 128 -4.19 -24.23 3.18
N ALA A 129 -3.88 -24.43 4.46
CA ALA A 129 -4.81 -24.21 5.56
C ALA A 129 -5.29 -22.74 5.63
N LEU A 130 -4.39 -21.77 5.39
CA LEU A 130 -4.76 -20.36 5.37
C LEU A 130 -5.61 -20.00 4.14
N THR A 131 -5.34 -20.65 2.99
CA THR A 131 -6.15 -20.51 1.77
C THR A 131 -7.56 -21.08 1.96
N GLU A 132 -7.70 -22.21 2.66
CA GLU A 132 -9.02 -22.77 3.01
C GLU A 132 -9.86 -21.83 3.89
N LEU A 133 -9.21 -20.98 4.69
CA LEU A 133 -9.88 -19.94 5.48
C LEU A 133 -10.26 -18.69 4.66
N GLY A 134 -10.06 -18.73 3.35
CA GLY A 134 -10.38 -17.63 2.43
C GLY A 134 -9.32 -16.53 2.35
N ALA A 135 -8.13 -16.75 2.89
CA ALA A 135 -7.04 -15.81 2.71
C ALA A 135 -6.47 -15.89 1.29
N ASN A 136 -6.35 -14.75 0.62
CA ASN A 136 -5.69 -14.64 -0.66
C ASN A 136 -4.27 -14.08 -0.46
N ILE A 137 -3.31 -14.97 -0.22
CA ILE A 137 -1.92 -14.60 0.03
C ILE A 137 -1.06 -15.11 -1.11
N THR A 138 -0.39 -14.19 -1.80
CA THR A 138 0.57 -14.48 -2.88
C THR A 138 2.03 -14.30 -2.42
N SER A 139 2.23 -14.01 -1.14
CA SER A 139 3.56 -13.85 -0.56
C SER A 139 4.40 -15.12 -0.71
N TYR A 140 5.70 -14.94 -0.93
CA TYR A 140 6.69 -16.03 -1.02
C TYR A 140 6.56 -17.00 -2.20
N ALA A 141 5.74 -16.71 -3.23
CA ALA A 141 5.64 -17.55 -4.43
C ALA A 141 7.00 -17.78 -5.11
N GLN A 142 7.92 -16.84 -4.96
CA GLN A 142 9.28 -16.87 -5.50
C GLN A 142 10.27 -17.71 -4.66
N ILE A 143 9.87 -18.26 -3.51
CA ILE A 143 10.73 -19.10 -2.68
C ILE A 143 10.70 -20.55 -3.18
N VAL A 144 11.86 -21.18 -3.24
CA VAL A 144 12.03 -22.57 -3.73
C VAL A 144 11.11 -23.54 -2.97
N GLY A 145 10.31 -24.30 -3.71
CA GLY A 145 9.39 -25.30 -3.15
C GLY A 145 8.05 -24.76 -2.67
N GLN A 146 7.79 -23.45 -2.83
CA GLN A 146 6.52 -22.85 -2.43
C GLN A 146 5.33 -23.50 -3.15
N ASP A 147 5.42 -23.76 -4.47
CA ASP A 147 4.32 -24.28 -5.27
C ASP A 147 3.80 -25.63 -4.72
N ALA A 148 4.71 -26.58 -4.45
CA ALA A 148 4.37 -27.88 -3.90
C ALA A 148 3.84 -27.79 -2.45
N TYR A 149 4.40 -26.88 -1.66
CA TYR A 149 3.95 -26.64 -0.28
C TYR A 149 2.54 -26.03 -0.25
N ALA A 150 2.29 -24.99 -1.03
CA ALA A 150 0.98 -24.33 -1.10
C ALA A 150 -0.11 -25.22 -1.70
N ALA A 151 0.27 -26.12 -2.63
CA ALA A 151 -0.65 -27.13 -3.18
C ALA A 151 -0.97 -28.27 -2.19
N GLY A 152 -0.28 -28.34 -1.04
CA GLY A 152 -0.42 -29.42 -0.07
C GLY A 152 0.19 -30.75 -0.52
N GLU A 153 1.04 -30.75 -1.57
CA GLU A 153 1.73 -31.93 -2.08
C GLU A 153 2.84 -32.39 -1.12
N THR A 154 3.36 -31.48 -0.32
CA THR A 154 4.35 -31.72 0.72
C THR A 154 4.10 -30.85 1.94
N GLN A 155 4.51 -31.33 3.11
CA GLN A 155 4.55 -30.54 4.36
C GLN A 155 5.88 -29.81 4.54
N ILE A 156 6.89 -30.11 3.72
CA ILE A 156 8.23 -29.54 3.80
C ILE A 156 8.36 -28.39 2.81
N PHE A 157 8.72 -27.21 3.32
CA PHE A 157 8.99 -26.05 2.48
C PHE A 157 10.50 -25.95 2.23
N ALA A 158 10.96 -26.50 1.11
CA ALA A 158 12.39 -26.72 0.83
C ALA A 158 13.25 -25.46 0.83
N GLY A 159 12.70 -24.33 0.39
CA GLY A 159 13.41 -23.04 0.34
C GLY A 159 13.51 -22.32 1.68
N VAL A 160 12.87 -22.83 2.74
CA VAL A 160 12.92 -22.27 4.10
C VAL A 160 13.75 -23.18 4.97
N ARG A 161 14.82 -22.67 5.61
CA ARG A 161 15.72 -23.49 6.44
C ARG A 161 15.91 -22.83 7.80
N ILE A 162 15.97 -23.66 8.84
CA ILE A 162 16.32 -23.27 10.21
C ILE A 162 17.65 -23.89 10.58
N VAL A 163 18.67 -23.03 10.75
CA VAL A 163 20.01 -23.48 11.14
C VAL A 163 20.12 -23.60 12.67
N ASN A 164 19.57 -22.63 13.39
CA ASN A 164 19.47 -22.58 14.85
C ASN A 164 18.47 -21.48 15.25
N ASP A 165 18.30 -21.25 16.56
CA ASP A 165 17.30 -20.28 17.08
C ASP A 165 17.53 -18.83 16.64
N THR A 166 18.71 -18.48 16.13
CA THR A 166 19.04 -17.12 15.65
C THR A 166 19.44 -17.07 14.17
N THR A 167 19.29 -18.19 13.42
CA THR A 167 19.72 -18.24 12.02
C THR A 167 18.74 -19.04 11.21
N PHE A 168 18.19 -18.41 10.18
CA PHE A 168 17.36 -19.06 9.16
C PHE A 168 17.78 -18.62 7.76
N SER A 169 17.30 -19.28 6.73
CA SER A 169 17.54 -18.85 5.35
C SER A 169 16.32 -19.05 4.45
N LEU A 170 16.26 -18.22 3.40
CA LEU A 170 15.27 -18.28 2.33
C LEU A 170 16.00 -18.41 1.00
N ALA A 171 15.56 -19.35 0.15
CA ALA A 171 16.11 -19.57 -1.18
C ALA A 171 15.15 -19.00 -2.23
N VAL A 172 15.55 -17.92 -2.92
CA VAL A 172 14.79 -17.32 -4.02
C VAL A 172 15.09 -18.07 -5.31
N LYS A 173 14.05 -18.48 -6.05
CA LYS A 173 14.17 -19.20 -7.33
C LYS A 173 14.91 -18.35 -8.37
N ALA A 174 15.81 -18.97 -9.13
CA ALA A 174 16.62 -18.32 -10.17
C ALA A 174 15.78 -17.61 -11.24
N GLU A 175 14.59 -18.13 -11.54
CA GLU A 175 13.68 -17.56 -12.54
C GLU A 175 13.13 -16.17 -12.17
N TYR A 176 13.14 -15.80 -10.91
CA TYR A 176 12.73 -14.47 -10.43
C TYR A 176 13.90 -13.47 -10.35
N LEU A 177 15.12 -13.91 -10.68
CA LEU A 177 16.34 -13.11 -10.51
C LEU A 177 17.01 -12.77 -11.85
N PRO A 178 17.70 -11.60 -11.93
CA PRO A 178 17.69 -10.55 -10.93
C PRO A 178 16.33 -9.88 -10.82
N ASP A 179 16.06 -9.21 -9.70
CA ASP A 179 14.90 -8.35 -9.50
C ASP A 179 15.35 -7.05 -8.83
N PHE A 180 14.85 -5.90 -9.29
CA PHE A 180 15.25 -4.61 -8.73
C PHE A 180 14.86 -4.45 -7.25
N HIS A 181 13.72 -5.04 -6.88
CA HIS A 181 13.20 -5.07 -5.52
C HIS A 181 13.47 -6.41 -4.80
N GLU A 182 14.58 -7.07 -5.13
CA GLU A 182 14.93 -8.41 -4.66
C GLU A 182 14.81 -8.58 -3.13
N LEU A 183 15.12 -7.56 -2.33
CA LEU A 183 14.98 -7.62 -0.88
C LEU A 183 13.52 -7.81 -0.43
N MET A 184 12.56 -7.34 -1.20
CA MET A 184 11.15 -7.53 -0.87
C MET A 184 10.70 -8.98 -1.01
N LEU A 185 11.38 -9.78 -1.85
CA LEU A 185 11.12 -11.21 -2.01
C LEU A 185 11.48 -12.01 -0.74
N VAL A 186 12.28 -11.42 0.13
CA VAL A 186 12.75 -12.06 1.38
C VAL A 186 12.40 -11.23 2.64
N LYS A 187 11.48 -10.28 2.50
CA LYS A 187 10.93 -9.55 3.65
C LYS A 187 10.05 -10.48 4.47
N VAL A 188 10.37 -10.63 5.74
CA VAL A 188 9.59 -11.44 6.69
C VAL A 188 9.39 -10.66 7.98
N THR A 189 8.15 -10.60 8.44
CA THR A 189 7.76 -10.11 9.75
C THR A 189 7.46 -11.31 10.65
N PRO A 190 8.01 -11.38 11.88
CA PRO A 190 7.81 -12.54 12.75
C PRO A 190 6.42 -12.53 13.38
N TYR A 191 5.74 -13.67 13.37
CA TYR A 191 4.46 -13.87 14.04
C TYR A 191 4.58 -14.87 15.18
N PRO A 192 3.83 -14.68 16.30
CA PRO A 192 3.99 -15.48 17.52
C PRO A 192 3.37 -16.88 17.37
N ILE A 193 4.20 -17.89 17.17
CA ILE A 193 3.77 -19.30 17.07
C ILE A 193 2.91 -19.71 18.26
N HIS A 194 3.37 -19.35 19.46
CA HIS A 194 2.74 -19.73 20.74
C HIS A 194 1.31 -19.16 20.94
N VAL A 195 0.89 -18.23 20.10
CA VAL A 195 -0.46 -17.67 20.09
C VAL A 195 -1.27 -18.19 18.92
N ILE A 196 -0.68 -18.16 17.71
CA ILE A 196 -1.39 -18.51 16.47
C ILE A 196 -1.53 -20.03 16.32
N ALA A 197 -0.50 -20.79 16.68
CA ALA A 197 -0.46 -22.26 16.60
C ALA A 197 0.17 -22.84 17.87
N PRO A 198 -0.50 -22.73 19.05
CA PRO A 198 0.12 -23.02 20.36
C PRO A 198 0.54 -24.48 20.54
N ASP A 199 -0.10 -25.41 19.83
CA ASP A 199 0.20 -26.85 19.89
C ASP A 199 1.18 -27.28 18.79
N CYS A 200 1.80 -26.32 18.06
CA CYS A 200 2.69 -26.59 16.96
C CYS A 200 4.14 -26.18 17.25
N GLN A 201 5.05 -26.77 16.51
CA GLN A 201 6.46 -26.38 16.48
C GLN A 201 6.94 -26.28 15.04
N VAL A 202 7.86 -25.36 14.76
CA VAL A 202 8.54 -25.30 13.46
C VAL A 202 9.86 -26.04 13.57
N LEU A 203 10.04 -27.06 12.75
CA LEU A 203 11.20 -27.94 12.69
C LEU A 203 11.84 -27.88 11.30
N ASP A 204 13.07 -28.38 11.19
CA ASP A 204 13.80 -28.56 9.92
C ASP A 204 14.39 -29.97 9.91
N ASP A 205 14.08 -30.77 8.89
CA ASP A 205 14.53 -32.17 8.77
C ASP A 205 15.82 -32.35 7.96
N GLY A 206 16.41 -31.25 7.50
CA GLY A 206 17.56 -31.25 6.61
C GLY A 206 17.20 -31.03 5.12
N GLU A 207 15.94 -31.21 4.72
CA GLU A 207 15.44 -30.92 3.38
C GLU A 207 14.66 -29.60 3.33
N GLY A 208 14.02 -29.18 4.44
CA GLY A 208 13.28 -27.91 4.55
C GLY A 208 12.60 -27.76 5.90
N ALA A 209 12.04 -26.56 6.14
CA ALA A 209 11.25 -26.29 7.33
C ALA A 209 9.82 -26.83 7.17
N TYR A 210 9.22 -27.25 8.28
CA TYR A 210 7.83 -27.70 8.34
C TYR A 210 7.21 -27.40 9.71
N ILE A 211 5.87 -27.41 9.75
CA ILE A 211 5.11 -27.25 11.00
C ILE A 211 4.73 -28.65 11.50
N ASP A 212 5.19 -29.00 12.71
CA ASP A 212 4.83 -30.23 13.42
C ASP A 212 3.74 -29.92 14.45
N GLY A 213 2.67 -30.71 14.43
CA GLY A 213 1.49 -30.52 15.30
C GLY A 213 0.18 -30.44 14.53
N ALA A 214 -0.89 -30.09 15.24
CA ALA A 214 -2.21 -29.88 14.64
C ALA A 214 -2.28 -28.52 13.94
N PHE A 215 -1.96 -28.50 12.67
CA PHE A 215 -1.92 -27.30 11.84
C PHE A 215 -2.83 -27.46 10.61
N ASP A 216 -4.08 -27.06 10.76
CA ASP A 216 -5.13 -27.18 9.75
C ASP A 216 -6.11 -26.00 9.84
N ALA A 217 -7.04 -25.89 8.89
CA ALA A 217 -8.01 -24.81 8.83
C ALA A 217 -8.93 -24.78 10.07
N GLU A 218 -9.26 -25.94 10.69
CA GLU A 218 -10.13 -26.01 11.88
C GLU A 218 -9.42 -25.37 13.09
N THR A 219 -8.19 -25.73 13.36
CA THR A 219 -7.39 -25.19 14.47
C THR A 219 -7.10 -23.70 14.26
N LEU A 220 -6.75 -23.29 13.05
CA LEU A 220 -6.48 -21.89 12.71
C LEU A 220 -7.77 -21.03 12.73
N THR A 221 -8.95 -21.57 12.44
CA THR A 221 -10.21 -20.83 12.58
C THR A 221 -10.38 -20.31 14.02
N ALA A 222 -10.13 -21.15 15.00
CA ALA A 222 -10.30 -20.79 16.41
C ALA A 222 -9.28 -19.73 16.87
N THR A 223 -8.03 -19.78 16.37
CA THR A 223 -6.97 -18.85 16.80
C THR A 223 -6.90 -17.57 15.98
N LEU A 224 -7.33 -17.58 14.72
CA LEU A 224 -7.27 -16.43 13.82
C LEU A 224 -8.59 -15.70 13.63
N LEU A 225 -9.70 -16.43 13.46
CA LEU A 225 -10.97 -15.88 12.98
C LEU A 225 -12.07 -15.83 14.04
N ASP A 226 -11.81 -16.28 15.29
CA ASP A 226 -12.78 -16.11 16.36
C ASP A 226 -13.13 -14.61 16.52
N PRO A 227 -14.42 -14.23 16.53
CA PRO A 227 -14.83 -12.82 16.51
C PRO A 227 -14.47 -12.05 17.80
N GLU A 228 -14.22 -12.72 18.91
CA GLU A 228 -13.93 -12.10 20.21
C GLU A 228 -12.42 -12.16 20.56
N THR A 229 -11.72 -13.18 20.08
CA THR A 229 -10.34 -13.48 20.52
C THR A 229 -9.37 -13.78 19.38
N GLY A 230 -9.88 -13.90 18.15
CA GLY A 230 -9.08 -14.28 16.97
C GLY A 230 -8.00 -13.26 16.64
N TYR A 231 -6.82 -13.75 16.34
CA TYR A 231 -5.63 -12.93 16.13
C TYR A 231 -5.76 -11.95 14.95
N CYS A 232 -6.67 -12.21 14.00
CA CYS A 232 -6.91 -11.29 12.89
C CYS A 232 -7.44 -9.93 13.37
N SER A 233 -8.38 -9.93 14.29
CA SER A 233 -9.01 -8.70 14.81
C SER A 233 -8.57 -8.32 16.23
N HIS A 234 -8.01 -9.29 16.98
CA HIS A 234 -7.56 -9.09 18.36
C HIS A 234 -6.14 -9.65 18.57
N PRO A 235 -5.11 -9.12 17.87
CA PRO A 235 -3.73 -9.59 18.04
C PRO A 235 -3.22 -9.29 19.45
N SER A 236 -3.28 -10.31 20.32
CA SER A 236 -2.98 -10.20 21.76
C SER A 236 -1.51 -10.09 22.08
N VAL A 237 -0.64 -10.64 21.22
CA VAL A 237 0.82 -10.61 21.36
C VAL A 237 1.44 -10.14 20.06
N VAL A 238 2.20 -9.06 20.10
CA VAL A 238 2.69 -8.37 18.90
C VAL A 238 4.18 -8.04 19.01
N SER A 239 4.80 -7.74 17.87
CA SER A 239 6.23 -7.38 17.79
C SER A 239 6.46 -5.87 17.56
N GLY A 240 5.41 -5.10 17.27
CA GLY A 240 5.49 -3.69 16.89
C GLY A 240 5.57 -2.70 18.04
N PRO A 241 5.57 -1.40 17.71
CA PRO A 241 5.70 -0.30 18.69
C PRO A 241 4.50 -0.14 19.61
N TYR A 242 3.33 -0.66 19.25
CA TYR A 242 2.10 -0.59 20.04
C TYR A 242 1.46 -1.97 20.19
N THR A 243 0.63 -2.12 21.21
CA THR A 243 -0.28 -3.26 21.45
C THR A 243 -1.72 -2.82 21.25
N LEU A 244 -2.58 -3.68 20.76
CA LEU A 244 -4.02 -3.43 20.68
C LEU A 244 -4.66 -3.62 22.06
N THR A 245 -5.23 -2.57 22.62
CA THR A 245 -5.93 -2.61 23.92
C THR A 245 -7.40 -2.98 23.74
N SER A 246 -8.04 -2.43 22.72
CA SER A 246 -9.43 -2.77 22.35
C SER A 246 -9.69 -2.45 20.87
N TYR A 247 -10.62 -3.17 20.29
CA TYR A 247 -11.23 -2.86 19.00
C TYR A 247 -12.73 -3.09 19.10
N GLU A 248 -13.50 -2.02 19.14
CA GLU A 248 -14.95 -2.03 19.28
C GLU A 248 -15.57 -0.93 18.43
N ASP A 249 -16.68 -1.17 17.79
CA ASP A 249 -17.42 -0.18 16.97
C ASP A 249 -16.52 0.56 15.95
N HIS A 250 -15.58 -0.16 15.32
CA HIS A 250 -14.59 0.37 14.38
C HIS A 250 -13.66 1.43 14.98
N VAL A 251 -13.44 1.38 16.30
CA VAL A 251 -12.44 2.20 17.01
C VAL A 251 -11.37 1.28 17.58
N ALA A 252 -10.13 1.50 17.20
CA ALA A 252 -8.98 0.80 17.76
C ALA A 252 -8.27 1.68 18.81
N VAL A 253 -8.01 1.11 19.97
CA VAL A 253 -7.21 1.74 21.03
C VAL A 253 -5.89 1.01 21.13
N LEU A 254 -4.80 1.73 20.91
CA LEU A 254 -3.45 1.22 20.91
C LEU A 254 -2.68 1.80 22.09
N THR A 255 -1.91 0.96 22.80
CA THR A 255 -1.05 1.37 23.91
C THR A 255 0.41 1.04 23.58
N ARG A 256 1.32 1.94 23.93
CA ARG A 256 2.75 1.78 23.69
C ARG A 256 3.27 0.44 24.20
N ASN A 257 4.00 -0.27 23.35
CA ASN A 257 4.64 -1.53 23.71
C ASN A 257 6.01 -1.26 24.40
N GLU A 258 6.07 -1.40 25.72
CA GLU A 258 7.30 -1.16 26.50
C GLU A 258 8.43 -2.17 26.17
N ALA A 259 8.10 -3.34 25.62
CA ALA A 259 9.08 -4.33 25.17
C ALA A 259 9.74 -3.97 23.84
N TYR A 260 9.13 -3.07 23.06
CA TYR A 260 9.64 -2.66 21.74
C TYR A 260 11.01 -1.98 21.85
N ARG A 261 11.96 -2.39 21.01
CA ARG A 261 13.36 -1.93 21.06
C ARG A 261 13.65 -0.73 20.16
N GLY A 262 12.73 -0.38 19.30
CA GLY A 262 12.84 0.71 18.33
C GLY A 262 12.75 0.23 16.89
N ASN A 263 12.57 1.19 15.96
CA ASN A 263 12.62 0.98 14.52
C ASN A 263 14.07 0.79 14.03
N TYR A 264 14.30 0.76 12.71
CA TYR A 264 15.64 0.63 12.11
C TYR A 264 16.65 1.71 12.54
N GLN A 265 16.20 2.83 13.10
CA GLN A 265 17.03 3.89 13.70
C GLN A 265 17.14 3.77 15.22
N GLY A 266 16.50 2.79 15.83
CA GLY A 266 16.42 2.62 17.29
C GLY A 266 15.44 3.58 17.98
N VAL A 267 14.57 4.24 17.23
CA VAL A 267 13.57 5.17 17.75
C VAL A 267 12.40 4.41 18.36
N LYS A 268 11.99 4.81 19.55
CA LYS A 268 10.82 4.29 20.29
C LYS A 268 9.74 5.36 20.37
N PRO A 269 8.45 5.00 20.29
CA PRO A 269 7.39 5.97 20.42
C PRO A 269 7.38 6.62 21.82
N THR A 270 7.09 7.92 21.85
CA THR A 270 6.89 8.69 23.07
C THR A 270 5.42 8.80 23.47
N ILE A 271 4.52 8.70 22.49
CA ILE A 271 3.07 8.73 22.70
C ILE A 271 2.63 7.41 23.32
N GLU A 272 1.92 7.50 24.44
CA GLU A 272 1.56 6.32 25.23
C GLU A 272 0.29 5.63 24.73
N LYS A 273 -0.63 6.42 24.14
CA LYS A 273 -1.91 5.88 23.67
C LYS A 273 -2.35 6.54 22.38
N ILE A 274 -2.82 5.74 21.44
CA ILE A 274 -3.42 6.18 20.19
C ILE A 274 -4.84 5.64 20.12
N THR A 275 -5.83 6.53 19.94
CA THR A 275 -7.19 6.13 19.57
C THR A 275 -7.35 6.37 18.07
N PHE A 276 -7.63 5.32 17.30
CA PHE A 276 -7.78 5.40 15.85
C PHE A 276 -9.24 5.15 15.47
N LYS A 277 -9.86 6.09 14.74
CA LYS A 277 -11.30 6.05 14.42
C LYS A 277 -11.61 6.64 13.04
N GLN A 278 -12.76 6.30 12.49
CA GLN A 278 -13.25 6.93 11.26
C GLN A 278 -13.66 8.38 11.49
N VAL A 279 -13.37 9.23 10.50
CA VAL A 279 -13.82 10.63 10.40
C VAL A 279 -14.33 10.92 8.99
N PHE A 280 -15.00 12.08 8.81
CA PHE A 280 -15.60 12.47 7.54
C PHE A 280 -15.15 13.87 7.16
N ASN A 281 -14.95 14.13 5.87
CA ASN A 281 -14.48 15.41 5.33
C ASN A 281 -15.30 16.62 5.83
N GLU A 282 -16.61 16.45 5.98
CA GLU A 282 -17.53 17.52 6.37
C GLU A 282 -17.30 18.03 7.80
N THR A 283 -16.68 17.23 8.66
CA THR A 283 -16.55 17.55 10.10
C THR A 283 -15.11 17.60 10.59
N LEU A 284 -14.14 17.06 9.82
CA LEU A 284 -12.78 16.86 10.32
C LEU A 284 -12.05 18.16 10.72
N VAL A 285 -12.23 19.25 9.99
CA VAL A 285 -11.57 20.54 10.32
C VAL A 285 -12.08 21.08 11.66
N GLU A 286 -13.39 21.01 11.91
CA GLU A 286 -13.96 21.41 13.20
C GLU A 286 -13.56 20.48 14.34
N GLN A 287 -13.44 19.17 14.08
CA GLN A 287 -12.96 18.19 15.07
C GLN A 287 -11.50 18.44 15.47
N LEU A 288 -10.61 18.74 14.48
CA LEU A 288 -9.23 19.15 14.76
C LEU A 288 -9.19 20.44 15.58
N LYS A 289 -9.92 21.47 15.16
CA LYS A 289 -9.99 22.76 15.85
C LYS A 289 -10.47 22.65 17.30
N ASN A 290 -11.40 21.76 17.57
CA ASN A 290 -11.97 21.53 18.90
C ASN A 290 -11.15 20.55 19.75
N GLY A 291 -10.08 19.93 19.19
CA GLY A 291 -9.26 18.91 19.87
C GLY A 291 -9.99 17.59 20.10
N GLU A 292 -11.00 17.27 19.29
CA GLU A 292 -11.68 15.96 19.29
C GLU A 292 -10.88 14.90 18.56
N ILE A 293 -10.00 15.31 17.66
CA ILE A 293 -8.98 14.55 16.97
C ILE A 293 -7.70 15.38 16.92
N ASP A 294 -6.54 14.73 16.90
CA ASP A 294 -5.22 15.36 16.90
C ASP A 294 -4.54 15.28 15.54
N LEU A 295 -4.89 14.26 14.74
CA LEU A 295 -4.30 13.98 13.44
C LEU A 295 -5.33 13.33 12.51
N VAL A 296 -5.33 13.71 11.25
CA VAL A 296 -5.99 12.97 10.15
C VAL A 296 -4.98 12.79 9.02
N ASN A 297 -4.82 11.56 8.54
CA ASN A 297 -3.87 11.26 7.46
C ASN A 297 -4.55 11.19 6.09
N LYS A 298 -3.75 11.37 5.03
CA LYS A 298 -4.13 11.17 3.61
C LYS A 298 -5.41 11.89 3.18
N VAL A 299 -5.61 13.11 3.67
CA VAL A 299 -6.68 13.97 3.17
C VAL A 299 -6.37 14.33 1.72
N SER A 300 -7.32 14.12 0.81
CA SER A 300 -7.19 14.39 -0.63
C SER A 300 -8.18 15.43 -1.16
N SER A 301 -9.06 15.95 -0.31
CA SER A 301 -10.01 16.98 -0.67
C SER A 301 -9.35 18.35 -0.63
N ALA A 302 -9.25 19.02 -1.78
CA ALA A 302 -8.70 20.37 -1.89
C ALA A 302 -9.42 21.38 -0.96
N ASP A 303 -10.75 21.33 -0.92
CA ASP A 303 -11.54 22.24 -0.07
C ASP A 303 -11.26 22.04 1.43
N VAL A 304 -11.01 20.80 1.85
CA VAL A 304 -10.65 20.50 3.24
C VAL A 304 -9.24 20.98 3.55
N MET A 305 -8.28 20.78 2.61
CA MET A 305 -6.90 21.28 2.76
C MET A 305 -6.87 22.80 2.87
N ASP A 306 -7.60 23.51 2.00
CA ASP A 306 -7.71 24.96 2.01
C ASP A 306 -8.36 25.47 3.32
N ALA A 307 -9.47 24.85 3.74
CA ALA A 307 -10.13 25.19 4.99
C ALA A 307 -9.23 24.96 6.23
N ALA A 308 -8.45 23.89 6.23
CA ALA A 308 -7.50 23.63 7.31
C ALA A 308 -6.35 24.65 7.34
N ALA A 309 -5.83 25.06 6.17
CA ALA A 309 -4.77 26.06 6.05
C ALA A 309 -5.22 27.46 6.57
N GLU A 310 -6.51 27.77 6.51
CA GLU A 310 -7.10 29.01 7.04
C GLU A 310 -7.45 28.92 8.53
N THR A 311 -7.34 27.72 9.16
CA THR A 311 -7.76 27.50 10.56
C THR A 311 -6.57 27.59 11.51
N GLU A 312 -6.60 28.53 12.45
CA GLU A 312 -5.57 28.69 13.49
C GLU A 312 -5.49 27.43 14.38
N GLY A 313 -4.28 26.96 14.67
CA GLY A 313 -4.00 25.79 15.51
C GLY A 313 -3.96 24.45 14.74
N ILE A 314 -4.20 24.46 13.42
CA ILE A 314 -4.03 23.30 12.55
C ILE A 314 -2.76 23.49 11.71
N ALA A 315 -1.90 22.48 11.75
CA ALA A 315 -0.73 22.34 10.88
C ALA A 315 -1.01 21.29 9.79
N SER A 316 -0.28 21.36 8.70
CA SER A 316 -0.36 20.38 7.61
C SER A 316 1.01 20.01 7.06
N VAL A 317 1.13 18.79 6.58
CA VAL A 317 2.23 18.34 5.72
C VAL A 317 1.60 17.74 4.46
N THR A 318 1.97 18.27 3.31
CA THR A 318 1.54 17.75 1.99
C THR A 318 2.64 16.92 1.34
N TYR A 319 2.23 15.90 0.60
CA TYR A 319 3.15 15.04 -0.15
C TYR A 319 2.44 14.41 -1.36
N ASP A 320 3.22 14.15 -2.41
CA ASP A 320 2.70 13.57 -3.64
C ASP A 320 2.22 12.13 -3.45
N ARG A 321 1.13 11.79 -4.12
CA ARG A 321 0.61 10.42 -4.18
C ARG A 321 1.44 9.56 -5.14
N GLU A 322 1.67 8.31 -4.80
CA GLU A 322 2.29 7.29 -5.66
C GLU A 322 1.30 6.62 -6.62
N GLY A 323 0.22 7.25 -6.95
CA GLY A 323 -0.84 6.71 -7.78
C GLY A 323 -1.48 7.75 -8.66
N LEU A 324 -2.44 7.31 -9.47
CA LEU A 324 -3.16 8.17 -10.42
C LEU A 324 -4.65 7.85 -10.44
N ALA A 325 -5.43 8.81 -10.92
CA ALA A 325 -6.78 8.60 -11.42
C ALA A 325 -6.73 8.40 -12.94
N PHE A 326 -7.61 7.57 -13.49
CA PHE A 326 -7.58 7.19 -14.90
C PHE A 326 -8.97 6.80 -15.44
N LEU A 327 -9.08 6.80 -16.77
CA LEU A 327 -10.16 6.13 -17.51
C LEU A 327 -9.58 4.87 -18.16
N ALA A 328 -9.88 3.69 -17.60
CA ALA A 328 -9.39 2.41 -18.13
C ALA A 328 -10.29 1.91 -19.25
N PHE A 329 -9.71 1.33 -20.29
CA PHE A 329 -10.45 0.70 -21.39
C PHE A 329 -10.59 -0.81 -21.19
N ALA A 330 -11.71 -1.37 -21.62
CA ALA A 330 -11.87 -2.81 -21.86
C ALA A 330 -11.35 -3.13 -23.27
N CYS A 331 -10.01 -3.25 -23.41
CA CYS A 331 -9.35 -3.33 -24.71
C CYS A 331 -9.76 -4.55 -25.56
N GLU A 332 -10.46 -5.52 -24.97
CA GLU A 332 -11.08 -6.64 -25.67
C GLU A 332 -12.39 -6.28 -26.40
N ASN A 333 -13.02 -5.13 -26.08
CA ASN A 333 -14.31 -4.72 -26.62
C ASN A 333 -14.16 -3.71 -27.76
N GLU A 334 -14.96 -3.87 -28.84
CA GLU A 334 -15.15 -2.80 -29.82
C GLU A 334 -16.08 -1.71 -29.25
N PRO A 335 -15.78 -0.41 -29.48
CA PRO A 335 -14.76 0.10 -30.41
C PRO A 335 -13.40 0.37 -29.78
N VAL A 336 -13.25 0.23 -28.47
CA VAL A 336 -12.02 0.60 -27.75
C VAL A 336 -10.88 -0.42 -27.88
N SER A 337 -11.09 -1.55 -28.57
CA SER A 337 -10.00 -2.43 -29.02
C SER A 337 -9.02 -1.72 -29.95
N SER A 338 -9.51 -0.72 -30.74
CA SER A 338 -8.67 0.12 -31.58
C SER A 338 -7.87 1.14 -30.77
N ALA A 339 -6.54 1.12 -30.90
CA ALA A 339 -5.67 2.12 -30.30
C ALA A 339 -5.99 3.55 -30.79
N ASN A 340 -6.40 3.72 -32.06
CA ASN A 340 -6.77 5.04 -32.58
C ASN A 340 -8.02 5.60 -31.89
N VAL A 341 -9.01 4.75 -31.55
CA VAL A 341 -10.19 5.16 -30.80
C VAL A 341 -9.78 5.58 -29.38
N ARG A 342 -8.91 4.81 -28.70
CA ARG A 342 -8.42 5.16 -27.36
C ARG A 342 -7.65 6.47 -27.36
N LYS A 343 -6.74 6.67 -28.33
CA LYS A 343 -5.98 7.91 -28.52
C LYS A 343 -6.89 9.11 -28.84
N ALA A 344 -7.95 8.90 -29.62
CA ALA A 344 -8.93 9.94 -29.87
C ALA A 344 -9.69 10.33 -28.60
N ILE A 345 -10.05 9.36 -27.76
CA ILE A 345 -10.69 9.63 -26.47
C ILE A 345 -9.74 10.41 -25.54
N ASP A 346 -8.47 10.08 -25.48
CA ASP A 346 -7.47 10.82 -24.67
C ASP A 346 -7.41 12.29 -25.10
N ARG A 347 -7.33 12.56 -26.42
CA ARG A 347 -7.37 13.93 -26.97
C ARG A 347 -8.69 14.69 -26.74
N LEU A 348 -9.74 14.02 -26.28
CA LEU A 348 -11.02 14.64 -25.92
C LEU A 348 -11.15 14.91 -24.42
N VAL A 349 -10.17 14.54 -23.62
CA VAL A 349 -10.10 14.83 -22.19
C VAL A 349 -9.18 16.02 -21.96
N ASP A 350 -9.72 17.16 -21.54
CA ASP A 350 -8.95 18.33 -21.13
C ASP A 350 -8.48 18.13 -19.67
N VAL A 351 -7.36 17.42 -19.51
CA VAL A 351 -6.82 17.05 -18.19
C VAL A 351 -6.38 18.29 -17.42
N ASP A 352 -5.89 19.34 -18.10
CA ASP A 352 -5.49 20.60 -17.45
C ASP A 352 -6.71 21.30 -16.86
N ALA A 353 -7.81 21.40 -17.61
CA ALA A 353 -9.06 21.98 -17.10
C ALA A 353 -9.65 21.15 -15.95
N LEU A 354 -9.56 19.80 -16.04
CA LEU A 354 -9.97 18.90 -14.97
C LEU A 354 -9.16 19.14 -13.68
N CYS A 355 -7.85 19.20 -13.77
CA CYS A 355 -6.96 19.45 -12.64
C CYS A 355 -7.22 20.83 -12.01
N GLN A 356 -7.39 21.88 -12.82
CA GLN A 356 -7.72 23.20 -12.31
C GLN A 356 -9.06 23.23 -11.57
N GLY A 357 -10.08 22.54 -12.11
CA GLY A 357 -11.41 22.53 -11.51
C GLY A 357 -11.51 21.67 -10.25
N TYR A 358 -10.85 20.55 -10.22
CA TYR A 358 -10.95 19.55 -9.15
C TYR A 358 -9.84 19.64 -8.11
N LEU A 359 -8.57 19.65 -8.55
CA LEU A 359 -7.42 19.61 -7.62
C LEU A 359 -7.09 20.97 -7.03
N LYS A 360 -7.46 22.06 -7.67
CA LYS A 360 -7.27 23.46 -7.18
C LYS A 360 -5.83 23.77 -6.77
N GLY A 361 -4.84 23.07 -7.36
CA GLY A 361 -3.42 23.20 -7.06
C GLY A 361 -2.85 22.10 -6.15
N HIS A 362 -3.69 21.18 -5.66
CA HIS A 362 -3.26 20.02 -4.83
C HIS A 362 -3.05 18.77 -5.67
N GLY A 363 -2.15 18.85 -6.64
CA GLY A 363 -1.79 17.79 -7.55
C GLY A 363 -1.54 18.29 -8.97
N ALA A 364 -1.24 17.37 -9.88
CA ALA A 364 -0.88 17.68 -11.26
C ALA A 364 -1.37 16.61 -12.25
N PRO A 365 -1.49 16.94 -13.54
CA PRO A 365 -1.68 15.97 -14.61
C PRO A 365 -0.60 14.90 -14.59
N VAL A 366 -0.95 13.69 -15.02
CA VAL A 366 0.01 12.63 -15.35
C VAL A 366 -0.23 12.16 -16.78
N TYR A 367 0.85 11.73 -17.45
CA TYR A 367 0.84 11.41 -18.87
C TYR A 367 1.25 9.95 -19.14
N GLY A 368 1.20 9.09 -18.12
CA GLY A 368 1.58 7.69 -18.22
C GLY A 368 1.09 6.88 -17.02
N TYR A 369 1.59 5.67 -16.89
CA TYR A 369 1.24 4.74 -15.82
C TYR A 369 2.13 4.96 -14.59
N TYR A 370 1.95 6.10 -13.93
CA TYR A 370 2.72 6.50 -12.73
C TYR A 370 1.94 7.48 -11.85
N GLY A 371 2.39 7.63 -10.62
CA GLY A 371 1.99 8.73 -9.73
C GLY A 371 3.18 9.66 -9.45
N ASN A 372 2.91 10.93 -9.21
CA ASN A 372 3.96 11.96 -9.04
C ASN A 372 4.87 11.68 -7.85
N GLY A 373 4.40 10.96 -6.82
CA GLY A 373 5.19 10.56 -5.66
C GLY A 373 6.20 9.44 -5.91
N GLN A 374 6.19 8.79 -7.07
CA GLN A 374 7.15 7.73 -7.36
C GLN A 374 8.54 8.31 -7.65
N TRP A 375 9.57 7.74 -7.02
CA TRP A 375 10.96 8.21 -7.14
C TRP A 375 11.49 8.22 -8.59
N MET A 376 10.97 7.36 -9.48
CA MET A 376 11.36 7.33 -10.90
C MET A 376 11.03 8.62 -11.62
N VAL A 377 9.93 9.29 -11.24
CA VAL A 377 9.51 10.57 -11.82
C VAL A 377 10.57 11.63 -11.56
N GLU A 378 11.05 11.77 -10.33
CA GLU A 378 12.16 12.67 -9.97
C GLU A 378 13.44 12.34 -10.74
N LYS A 379 13.78 11.04 -10.83
CA LYS A 379 15.03 10.59 -11.49
C LYS A 379 15.00 10.72 -13.01
N ALA A 380 13.83 10.56 -13.65
CA ALA A 380 13.67 10.78 -15.08
C ALA A 380 13.81 12.25 -15.46
N GLY A 381 13.35 13.15 -14.59
CA GLY A 381 13.36 14.60 -14.79
C GLY A 381 12.19 15.12 -15.63
N GLN A 382 11.84 16.39 -15.42
CA GLN A 382 10.63 17.00 -15.97
C GLN A 382 10.54 16.94 -17.51
N GLU A 383 11.65 17.16 -18.21
CA GLU A 383 11.68 17.11 -19.69
C GLU A 383 11.25 15.73 -20.24
N ALA A 384 11.69 14.65 -19.57
CA ALA A 384 11.30 13.29 -19.97
C ALA A 384 9.83 12.99 -19.65
N ILE A 385 9.34 13.48 -18.52
CA ILE A 385 7.94 13.36 -18.10
C ILE A 385 7.01 14.14 -19.05
N ASP A 386 7.37 15.39 -19.37
CA ASP A 386 6.60 16.21 -20.33
C ASP A 386 6.57 15.57 -21.72
N GLY A 387 7.64 14.85 -22.09
CA GLY A 387 7.74 14.10 -23.34
C GLY A 387 6.76 12.93 -23.46
N LEU A 388 6.15 12.48 -22.36
CA LEU A 388 5.09 11.45 -22.36
C LEU A 388 3.73 12.00 -22.77
N ASN A 389 3.51 13.32 -22.77
CA ASN A 389 2.26 13.93 -23.22
C ASN A 389 2.12 13.88 -24.76
N LEU A 390 1.86 12.70 -25.31
CA LEU A 390 1.75 12.49 -26.76
C LEU A 390 0.39 12.91 -27.32
N TYR A 391 -0.64 12.92 -26.51
CA TYR A 391 -2.03 13.15 -26.92
C TYR A 391 -2.68 14.31 -26.14
N PRO A 392 -2.12 15.54 -26.17
CA PRO A 392 -2.74 16.68 -25.49
C PRO A 392 -4.13 16.96 -26.05
N TYR A 393 -4.99 17.59 -25.25
CA TYR A 393 -6.36 17.93 -25.64
C TYR A 393 -6.41 18.65 -26.99
N ASP A 394 -7.05 18.02 -27.99
CA ASP A 394 -7.22 18.54 -29.33
C ASP A 394 -8.37 17.79 -30.05
N VAL A 395 -9.50 18.47 -30.21
CA VAL A 395 -10.69 17.89 -30.81
C VAL A 395 -10.49 17.58 -32.31
N ASP A 396 -9.74 18.42 -33.02
CA ASP A 396 -9.54 18.24 -34.49
C ASP A 396 -8.61 17.02 -34.73
N GLU A 397 -7.57 16.85 -33.93
CA GLU A 397 -6.71 15.67 -34.00
C GLU A 397 -7.44 14.39 -33.56
N ALA A 398 -8.34 14.47 -32.57
CA ALA A 398 -9.20 13.34 -32.19
C ALA A 398 -10.07 12.89 -33.37
N ILE A 399 -10.68 13.85 -34.07
CA ILE A 399 -11.46 13.60 -35.27
C ILE A 399 -10.60 12.92 -36.35
N ALA A 400 -9.39 13.41 -36.58
CA ALA A 400 -8.49 12.82 -37.57
C ALA A 400 -8.11 11.37 -37.25
N LEU A 401 -7.89 11.03 -35.97
CA LEU A 401 -7.64 9.65 -35.52
C LEU A 401 -8.84 8.74 -35.77
N LEU A 402 -10.06 9.21 -35.51
CA LEU A 402 -11.28 8.43 -35.76
C LEU A 402 -11.48 8.20 -37.28
N GLU A 403 -11.24 9.22 -38.11
CA GLU A 403 -11.32 9.09 -39.57
C GLU A 403 -10.26 8.13 -40.12
N ALA A 404 -9.04 8.18 -39.59
CA ALA A 404 -7.98 7.23 -39.94
C ALA A 404 -8.33 5.79 -39.56
N ASP A 405 -9.14 5.59 -38.51
CA ASP A 405 -9.65 4.28 -38.09
C ASP A 405 -10.89 3.82 -38.89
N GLY A 406 -11.42 4.67 -39.77
CA GLY A 406 -12.56 4.37 -40.63
C GLY A 406 -13.92 4.79 -40.07
N TRP A 407 -13.97 5.54 -38.98
CA TRP A 407 -15.19 6.11 -38.42
C TRP A 407 -15.58 7.39 -39.20
N ALA A 408 -16.55 7.29 -40.07
CA ALA A 408 -17.01 8.42 -40.90
C ALA A 408 -18.21 9.13 -40.26
N LEU A 409 -18.28 10.45 -40.38
CA LEU A 409 -19.45 11.25 -40.05
C LEU A 409 -20.18 11.61 -41.34
N GLU A 410 -21.37 11.05 -41.55
CA GLU A 410 -22.19 11.34 -42.75
C GLU A 410 -22.86 12.71 -42.65
N ASP A 411 -23.16 13.31 -43.79
CA ASP A 411 -23.83 14.60 -43.85
C ASP A 411 -25.17 14.60 -43.08
N GLY A 412 -25.26 15.42 -42.04
CA GLY A 412 -26.45 15.55 -41.21
C GLY A 412 -26.58 14.50 -40.10
N ALA A 413 -25.62 13.57 -39.96
CA ALA A 413 -25.56 12.64 -38.85
C ALA A 413 -24.94 13.32 -37.62
N SER A 414 -25.33 12.88 -36.43
CA SER A 414 -24.75 13.31 -35.15
C SER A 414 -23.69 12.36 -34.63
N LEU A 415 -23.69 11.11 -35.10
CA LEU A 415 -22.76 10.07 -34.70
C LEU A 415 -21.97 9.54 -35.91
N ARG A 416 -20.72 9.21 -35.67
CA ARG A 416 -19.86 8.52 -36.64
C ARG A 416 -20.27 7.08 -36.78
N THR A 417 -20.05 6.53 -37.96
CA THR A 417 -20.37 5.13 -38.26
C THR A 417 -19.19 4.43 -38.93
N LYS A 418 -19.03 3.14 -38.63
CA LYS A 418 -18.09 2.23 -39.28
C LYS A 418 -18.79 0.88 -39.48
N ASP A 419 -18.80 0.35 -40.69
CA ASP A 419 -19.47 -0.92 -41.05
C ASP A 419 -20.94 -1.00 -40.62
N GLY A 420 -21.64 0.17 -40.60
CA GLY A 420 -23.05 0.28 -40.22
C GLY A 420 -23.33 0.33 -38.72
N GLN A 421 -22.30 0.40 -37.89
CA GLN A 421 -22.41 0.59 -36.45
C GLN A 421 -22.10 2.04 -36.06
N GLU A 422 -22.87 2.59 -35.12
CA GLU A 422 -22.64 3.92 -34.57
C GLU A 422 -21.51 3.88 -33.52
N LEU A 423 -20.63 4.89 -33.50
CA LEU A 423 -19.59 5.03 -32.52
C LEU A 423 -20.18 5.51 -31.19
N THR A 424 -20.32 4.62 -30.25
CA THR A 424 -20.80 4.90 -28.88
C THR A 424 -19.87 4.28 -27.87
N ILE A 425 -19.58 5.00 -26.78
CA ILE A 425 -18.77 4.55 -25.65
C ILE A 425 -19.67 4.37 -24.43
N ASN A 426 -19.65 3.18 -23.87
CA ASN A 426 -20.35 2.85 -22.64
C ASN A 426 -19.38 3.01 -21.45
N TRP A 427 -19.53 4.10 -20.72
CA TRP A 427 -18.67 4.47 -19.61
C TRP A 427 -19.30 4.15 -18.26
N VAL A 428 -18.54 3.46 -17.41
CA VAL A 428 -18.91 3.12 -16.03
C VAL A 428 -18.18 4.04 -15.07
N ARG A 429 -18.91 4.60 -14.10
CA ARG A 429 -18.36 5.47 -13.07
C ARG A 429 -19.05 5.27 -11.70
N PRO A 430 -18.41 5.67 -10.58
CA PRO A 430 -19.08 5.67 -9.27
C PRO A 430 -20.33 6.55 -9.28
N GLU A 431 -21.38 6.14 -8.55
CA GLU A 431 -22.61 6.91 -8.38
C GLU A 431 -22.35 8.28 -7.76
N ILE A 432 -21.48 8.34 -6.75
CA ILE A 432 -21.12 9.55 -6.00
C ILE A 432 -19.64 9.83 -6.22
N SER A 433 -19.34 10.85 -7.02
CA SER A 433 -17.97 11.30 -7.28
C SER A 433 -17.98 12.65 -7.97
N GLU A 434 -17.48 13.69 -7.29
CA GLU A 434 -17.38 15.05 -7.83
C GLU A 434 -16.56 15.10 -9.11
N VAL A 435 -15.40 14.46 -9.11
CA VAL A 435 -14.53 14.44 -10.31
C VAL A 435 -15.17 13.68 -11.47
N ALA A 436 -15.95 12.62 -11.19
CA ALA A 436 -16.68 11.90 -12.23
C ALA A 436 -17.84 12.74 -12.81
N ASP A 437 -18.45 13.62 -12.02
CA ASP A 437 -19.47 14.56 -12.50
C ASP A 437 -18.84 15.62 -13.43
N LEU A 438 -17.63 16.11 -13.11
CA LEU A 438 -16.87 17.01 -13.99
C LEU A 438 -16.48 16.31 -15.29
N LEU A 439 -15.99 15.07 -15.22
CA LEU A 439 -15.66 14.26 -16.39
C LEU A 439 -16.89 13.96 -17.25
N GLU A 440 -18.06 13.64 -16.65
CA GLU A 440 -19.30 13.40 -17.37
C GLU A 440 -19.71 14.61 -18.23
N SER A 441 -19.61 15.82 -17.64
CA SER A 441 -19.91 17.06 -18.35
C SER A 441 -18.94 17.30 -19.50
N MET A 442 -17.63 17.14 -19.25
CA MET A 442 -16.57 17.32 -20.25
C MET A 442 -16.69 16.32 -21.41
N LEU A 443 -16.83 15.02 -21.09
CA LEU A 443 -16.94 13.96 -22.10
C LEU A 443 -18.21 14.12 -22.91
N THR A 444 -19.34 14.46 -22.30
CA THR A 444 -20.61 14.70 -23.04
C THR A 444 -20.45 15.79 -24.10
N GLU A 445 -19.79 16.91 -23.75
CA GLU A 445 -19.57 18.01 -24.67
C GLU A 445 -18.57 17.65 -25.78
N ASN A 446 -17.41 17.10 -25.41
CA ASN A 446 -16.31 16.86 -26.35
C ASN A 446 -16.58 15.66 -27.26
N PHE A 447 -17.24 14.61 -26.75
CA PHE A 447 -17.65 13.47 -27.57
C PHE A 447 -18.69 13.89 -28.62
N ALA A 448 -19.67 14.75 -28.26
CA ALA A 448 -20.62 15.29 -29.19
C ALA A 448 -19.95 16.09 -30.34
N LYS A 449 -18.89 16.90 -30.01
CA LYS A 449 -18.09 17.61 -31.04
C LYS A 449 -17.39 16.65 -32.00
N ALA A 450 -16.91 15.51 -31.50
CA ALA A 450 -16.22 14.50 -32.28
C ALA A 450 -17.15 13.50 -32.97
N GLY A 451 -18.47 13.55 -32.74
CA GLY A 451 -19.43 12.61 -33.28
C GLY A 451 -19.42 11.24 -32.60
N ILE A 452 -19.11 11.19 -31.31
CA ILE A 452 -19.13 10.00 -30.44
C ILE A 452 -20.37 10.05 -29.55
N GLY A 453 -21.13 8.95 -29.46
CA GLY A 453 -22.19 8.76 -28.48
C GLY A 453 -21.59 8.37 -27.11
N LEU A 454 -22.18 8.87 -26.03
CA LEU A 454 -21.78 8.52 -24.66
C LEU A 454 -22.97 7.93 -23.91
N THR A 455 -22.82 6.72 -23.41
CA THR A 455 -23.74 6.10 -22.44
C THR A 455 -23.03 6.05 -21.09
N VAL A 456 -23.67 6.57 -20.04
CA VAL A 456 -23.08 6.61 -18.69
C VAL A 456 -23.82 5.66 -17.77
N THR A 457 -23.10 4.69 -17.20
CA THR A 457 -23.61 3.77 -16.20
C THR A 457 -23.02 4.12 -14.83
N LYS A 458 -23.88 4.49 -13.88
CA LYS A 458 -23.50 4.81 -12.50
C LYS A 458 -23.67 3.57 -11.62
N MET A 459 -22.62 3.19 -10.91
CA MET A 459 -22.59 1.98 -10.08
C MET A 459 -22.10 2.28 -8.67
N SER A 460 -22.42 1.39 -7.74
CA SER A 460 -21.73 1.33 -6.44
C SER A 460 -20.24 1.06 -6.68
N TYR A 461 -19.39 1.42 -5.72
CA TYR A 461 -17.95 1.13 -5.86
C TYR A 461 -17.67 -0.38 -5.91
N GLU A 462 -18.47 -1.18 -5.20
CA GLU A 462 -18.37 -2.65 -5.19
C GLU A 462 -18.66 -3.24 -6.57
N ASP A 463 -19.79 -2.86 -7.20
CA ASP A 463 -20.18 -3.36 -8.53
C ASP A 463 -19.20 -2.90 -9.61
N LEU A 464 -18.78 -1.63 -9.55
CA LEU A 464 -17.78 -1.07 -10.48
C LEU A 464 -16.46 -1.83 -10.36
N SER A 465 -15.98 -2.07 -9.13
CA SER A 465 -14.75 -2.82 -8.89
C SER A 465 -14.86 -4.26 -9.39
N ALA A 466 -15.99 -4.94 -9.14
CA ALA A 466 -16.22 -6.29 -9.63
C ALA A 466 -16.19 -6.38 -11.16
N ALA A 467 -16.76 -5.40 -11.86
CA ALA A 467 -16.70 -5.31 -13.32
C ALA A 467 -15.28 -5.00 -13.81
N TYR A 468 -14.61 -4.02 -13.21
CA TYR A 468 -13.24 -3.62 -13.57
C TYR A 468 -12.23 -4.77 -13.39
N TYR A 469 -12.28 -5.48 -12.27
CA TYR A 469 -11.43 -6.64 -11.99
C TYR A 469 -11.89 -7.94 -12.67
N ARG A 470 -12.85 -7.86 -13.61
CA ARG A 470 -13.35 -8.97 -14.41
C ARG A 470 -13.93 -10.13 -13.60
N GLN A 471 -14.49 -9.81 -12.44
CA GLN A 471 -15.21 -10.77 -11.57
C GLN A 471 -16.66 -10.98 -12.03
N THR A 472 -17.21 -10.02 -12.80
CA THR A 472 -18.52 -10.08 -13.41
C THR A 472 -18.42 -9.85 -14.92
N ASP A 473 -19.49 -10.16 -15.68
CA ASP A 473 -19.55 -9.85 -17.11
C ASP A 473 -19.48 -8.33 -17.32
N ARG A 474 -18.58 -7.90 -18.20
CA ARG A 474 -18.38 -6.49 -18.57
C ARG A 474 -18.40 -6.25 -20.09
N SER A 475 -18.91 -7.21 -20.84
CA SER A 475 -18.94 -7.14 -22.32
C SER A 475 -19.74 -5.96 -22.87
N GLU A 476 -20.58 -5.33 -22.05
CA GLU A 476 -21.36 -4.14 -22.39
C GLU A 476 -20.63 -2.81 -22.06
N TYR A 477 -19.46 -2.86 -21.43
CA TYR A 477 -18.75 -1.67 -20.95
C TYR A 477 -17.43 -1.49 -21.67
N ASP A 478 -17.14 -0.24 -22.07
CA ASP A 478 -15.96 0.11 -22.84
C ASP A 478 -14.91 0.83 -21.97
N MET A 479 -15.36 1.61 -20.99
CA MET A 479 -14.49 2.49 -20.22
C MET A 479 -14.93 2.57 -18.76
N PHE A 480 -13.94 2.64 -17.83
CA PHE A 480 -14.14 2.68 -16.37
C PHE A 480 -13.37 3.84 -15.75
N PHE A 481 -13.97 4.58 -14.82
CA PHE A 481 -13.26 5.59 -14.03
C PHE A 481 -12.89 5.03 -12.66
N LEU A 482 -11.58 5.00 -12.37
CA LEU A 482 -11.02 4.59 -11.08
C LEU A 482 -9.74 5.36 -10.74
N GLY A 483 -9.16 5.01 -9.61
CA GLY A 483 -7.82 5.40 -9.22
C GLY A 483 -7.07 4.20 -8.64
N SER A 484 -5.74 4.25 -8.72
CA SER A 484 -4.85 3.22 -8.18
C SER A 484 -3.67 3.83 -7.44
N ASN A 485 -3.10 3.08 -6.52
CA ASN A 485 -1.80 3.35 -5.91
C ASN A 485 -0.83 2.24 -6.28
N PHE A 486 0.42 2.60 -6.57
CA PHE A 486 1.44 1.64 -6.99
C PHE A 486 2.27 1.10 -5.82
N GLY A 487 2.33 1.82 -4.71
CA GLY A 487 3.27 1.53 -3.64
C GLY A 487 4.74 1.76 -4.05
N MET A 488 5.63 1.46 -3.14
CA MET A 488 7.08 1.69 -3.32
C MET A 488 7.77 0.68 -4.25
N THR A 489 7.18 -0.49 -4.46
CA THR A 489 7.71 -1.53 -5.36
C THR A 489 6.90 -1.52 -6.65
N PHE A 490 7.24 -0.60 -7.55
CA PHE A 490 6.54 -0.52 -8.82
C PHE A 490 6.89 -1.73 -9.70
N ASN A 491 5.88 -2.56 -9.95
CA ASN A 491 5.95 -3.70 -10.85
C ASN A 491 4.75 -3.66 -11.82
N ALA A 492 5.00 -3.24 -13.05
CA ALA A 492 3.96 -3.12 -14.07
C ALA A 492 3.68 -4.46 -14.80
N TYR A 493 4.53 -5.47 -14.67
CA TYR A 493 4.42 -6.71 -15.44
C TYR A 493 3.05 -7.41 -15.29
N PRO A 494 2.51 -7.61 -14.08
CA PRO A 494 1.19 -8.23 -13.93
C PRO A 494 0.06 -7.45 -14.62
N ALA A 495 0.17 -6.13 -14.69
CA ALA A 495 -0.88 -5.28 -15.27
C ALA A 495 -0.93 -5.30 -16.80
N VAL A 496 0.11 -5.81 -17.46
CA VAL A 496 0.23 -5.85 -18.92
C VAL A 496 0.50 -7.27 -19.46
N SER A 497 0.72 -8.25 -18.58
CA SER A 497 1.04 -9.62 -18.97
C SER A 497 -0.16 -10.35 -19.56
N THR A 498 0.13 -11.14 -20.58
CA THR A 498 -0.84 -12.02 -21.24
C THR A 498 -0.92 -13.40 -20.61
N GLU A 499 -0.09 -13.70 -19.60
CA GLU A 499 -0.14 -14.96 -18.87
C GLU A 499 -1.48 -15.17 -18.15
N ALA A 500 -1.99 -16.39 -18.19
CA ALA A 500 -3.30 -16.72 -17.61
C ALA A 500 -3.42 -16.37 -16.11
N ALA A 501 -2.31 -16.44 -15.37
CA ALA A 501 -2.26 -16.09 -13.94
C ALA A 501 -2.55 -14.62 -13.65
N TYR A 502 -2.30 -13.74 -14.62
CA TYR A 502 -2.49 -12.29 -14.47
C TYR A 502 -3.75 -11.76 -15.14
N GLN A 503 -4.47 -12.62 -15.88
CA GLN A 503 -5.72 -12.20 -16.51
C GLN A 503 -6.83 -11.96 -15.47
N GLY A 504 -7.55 -10.87 -15.61
CA GLY A 504 -8.62 -10.45 -14.71
C GLY A 504 -8.15 -9.48 -13.63
N ALA A 505 -7.78 -9.97 -12.46
CA ALA A 505 -7.46 -9.12 -11.31
C ALA A 505 -6.23 -8.20 -11.48
N TRP A 506 -5.30 -8.55 -12.37
CA TRP A 506 -4.08 -7.79 -12.62
C TRP A 506 -4.10 -7.05 -13.96
N ASN A 507 -4.16 -7.78 -15.08
CA ASN A 507 -4.38 -7.17 -16.39
C ASN A 507 -5.87 -6.86 -16.58
N THR A 508 -6.32 -5.83 -15.91
CA THR A 508 -7.73 -5.41 -15.87
C THR A 508 -8.19 -4.83 -17.20
N THR A 509 -7.31 -4.22 -17.98
CA THR A 509 -7.62 -3.64 -19.29
C THR A 509 -7.69 -4.66 -20.40
N ALA A 510 -7.23 -5.89 -20.18
CA ALA A 510 -7.05 -6.93 -21.19
C ALA A 510 -6.16 -6.51 -22.36
N ILE A 511 -5.26 -5.54 -22.15
CA ILE A 511 -4.26 -5.17 -23.17
C ILE A 511 -3.37 -6.39 -23.48
N ALA A 512 -3.06 -6.61 -24.73
CA ALA A 512 -2.24 -7.72 -25.20
C ALA A 512 -1.20 -7.19 -26.19
N ASP A 513 -0.12 -6.62 -25.67
CA ASP A 513 1.03 -6.16 -26.44
C ASP A 513 2.32 -6.80 -25.93
N GLY A 514 2.97 -7.57 -26.80
CA GLY A 514 4.18 -8.33 -26.43
C GLY A 514 5.41 -7.44 -26.21
N GLU A 515 5.48 -6.25 -26.81
CA GLU A 515 6.57 -5.29 -26.59
C GLU A 515 6.41 -4.63 -25.22
N LEU A 516 5.20 -4.19 -24.89
CA LEU A 516 4.87 -3.61 -23.60
C LEU A 516 5.15 -4.61 -22.45
N GLU A 517 4.72 -5.87 -22.62
CA GLU A 517 4.98 -6.95 -21.67
C GLU A 517 6.49 -7.20 -21.49
N ALA A 518 7.25 -7.23 -22.59
CA ALA A 518 8.70 -7.44 -22.54
C ALA A 518 9.43 -6.27 -21.86
N LEU A 519 9.02 -5.02 -22.09
CA LEU A 519 9.59 -3.85 -21.44
C LEU A 519 9.31 -3.83 -19.92
N ALA A 520 8.11 -4.21 -19.50
CA ALA A 520 7.75 -4.34 -18.08
C ALA A 520 8.62 -5.41 -17.39
N LEU A 521 8.82 -6.56 -18.02
CA LEU A 521 9.66 -7.62 -17.51
C LEU A 521 11.14 -7.21 -17.45
N ASP A 522 11.67 -6.57 -18.50
CA ASP A 522 13.06 -6.10 -18.54
C ASP A 522 13.34 -5.06 -17.46
N MET A 523 12.37 -4.17 -17.17
CA MET A 523 12.47 -3.21 -16.08
C MET A 523 12.64 -3.92 -14.73
N ASN A 524 11.79 -4.91 -14.42
CA ASN A 524 11.87 -5.66 -13.17
C ASN A 524 13.19 -6.43 -13.04
N ARG A 525 13.71 -6.96 -14.16
CA ARG A 525 14.98 -7.73 -14.23
C ARG A 525 16.24 -6.86 -14.09
N THR A 526 16.09 -5.61 -13.69
CA THR A 526 17.23 -4.77 -13.32
C THR A 526 17.82 -5.23 -11.99
N LYS A 527 19.14 -5.18 -11.84
CA LYS A 527 19.79 -5.58 -10.59
C LYS A 527 19.53 -4.57 -9.48
N PRO A 528 19.45 -5.03 -8.22
CA PRO A 528 19.32 -4.13 -7.07
C PRO A 528 20.39 -3.01 -7.09
N GLY A 529 19.96 -1.78 -6.83
CA GLY A 529 20.83 -0.61 -6.79
C GLY A 529 21.22 0.00 -8.14
N GLU A 530 20.91 -0.63 -9.27
CA GLU A 530 21.11 -0.05 -10.60
C GLU A 530 20.01 0.96 -10.95
N THR A 531 19.80 1.96 -10.09
CA THR A 531 18.71 2.95 -10.16
C THR A 531 18.63 3.64 -11.51
N LYS A 532 19.77 4.04 -12.09
CA LYS A 532 19.79 4.69 -13.40
C LYS A 532 19.25 3.76 -14.50
N ALA A 533 19.72 2.52 -14.54
CA ALA A 533 19.24 1.55 -15.53
C ALA A 533 17.75 1.26 -15.37
N TYR A 534 17.27 1.14 -14.11
CA TYR A 534 15.85 0.97 -13.83
C TYR A 534 15.02 2.17 -14.34
N THR A 535 15.47 3.41 -14.08
CA THR A 535 14.78 4.63 -14.55
C THR A 535 14.72 4.70 -16.08
N GLU A 536 15.82 4.36 -16.78
CA GLU A 536 15.85 4.32 -18.24
C GLU A 536 14.86 3.30 -18.81
N LYS A 537 14.78 2.11 -18.22
CA LYS A 537 13.82 1.07 -18.59
C LYS A 537 12.38 1.44 -18.23
N TRP A 538 12.19 2.05 -17.07
CA TRP A 538 10.90 2.59 -16.66
C TRP A 538 10.37 3.60 -17.68
N LEU A 539 11.23 4.53 -18.15
CA LEU A 539 10.84 5.51 -19.16
C LEU A 539 10.51 4.85 -20.50
N ALA A 540 11.27 3.82 -20.90
CA ALA A 540 10.97 3.06 -22.11
C ALA A 540 9.61 2.34 -22.01
N PHE A 541 9.32 1.73 -20.86
CA PHE A 541 8.00 1.15 -20.57
C PHE A 541 6.89 2.20 -20.64
N GLN A 542 7.08 3.37 -19.99
CA GLN A 542 6.08 4.44 -20.01
C GLN A 542 5.81 4.94 -21.43
N THR A 543 6.84 5.07 -22.25
CA THR A 543 6.71 5.52 -23.65
C THR A 543 5.84 4.52 -24.45
N GLN A 544 6.11 3.22 -24.36
CA GLN A 544 5.31 2.20 -25.04
C GLN A 544 3.89 2.14 -24.48
N TRP A 545 3.74 2.26 -23.15
CA TRP A 545 2.42 2.25 -22.51
C TRP A 545 1.54 3.40 -23.01
N VAL A 546 2.09 4.59 -23.22
CA VAL A 546 1.36 5.74 -23.78
C VAL A 546 1.02 5.49 -25.26
N GLU A 547 1.92 4.84 -26.02
CA GLU A 547 1.60 4.46 -27.41
C GLU A 547 0.47 3.44 -27.50
N ASP A 548 0.39 2.48 -26.59
CA ASP A 548 -0.69 1.49 -26.54
C ASP A 548 -1.95 2.01 -25.86
N LEU A 549 -1.79 2.93 -24.94
CA LEU A 549 -2.83 3.65 -24.21
C LEU A 549 -3.95 2.76 -23.67
N PRO A 550 -3.69 1.80 -22.80
CA PRO A 550 -4.74 0.96 -22.19
C PRO A 550 -5.66 1.75 -21.24
N MET A 551 -5.23 2.93 -20.82
CA MET A 551 -5.99 3.87 -19.98
C MET A 551 -5.65 5.29 -20.39
N VAL A 552 -6.59 6.23 -20.25
CA VAL A 552 -6.31 7.67 -20.25
C VAL A 552 -5.81 8.02 -18.84
N PRO A 553 -4.54 8.41 -18.67
CA PRO A 553 -4.04 8.90 -17.39
C PRO A 553 -4.63 10.30 -17.15
N LEU A 554 -5.06 10.60 -15.93
CA LEU A 554 -5.69 11.88 -15.62
C LEU A 554 -4.80 12.73 -14.72
N TYR A 555 -4.70 12.36 -13.46
CA TYR A 555 -3.96 13.16 -12.49
C TYR A 555 -3.40 12.30 -11.35
N SER A 556 -2.37 12.83 -10.71
CA SER A 556 -1.90 12.41 -9.39
C SER A 556 -2.14 13.56 -8.42
N ASN A 557 -2.97 13.33 -7.42
CA ASN A 557 -3.25 14.33 -6.39
C ASN A 557 -2.17 14.32 -5.30
N GLU A 558 -2.09 15.41 -4.54
CA GLU A 558 -1.39 15.41 -3.26
C GLU A 558 -2.26 14.77 -2.17
N TYR A 559 -1.60 14.27 -1.14
CA TYR A 559 -2.20 14.00 0.17
C TYR A 559 -1.75 15.06 1.16
N ALA A 560 -2.60 15.38 2.12
CA ALA A 560 -2.24 16.16 3.29
C ALA A 560 -2.51 15.37 4.57
N ASP A 561 -1.55 15.37 5.48
CA ASP A 561 -1.81 15.03 6.86
C ASP A 561 -2.07 16.34 7.62
N LEU A 562 -3.24 16.43 8.25
CA LEU A 562 -3.68 17.58 9.02
C LEU A 562 -3.61 17.25 10.50
N PHE A 563 -3.00 18.10 11.32
CA PHE A 563 -2.80 17.83 12.74
C PHE A 563 -2.81 19.09 13.59
N THR A 564 -3.10 18.91 14.88
CA THR A 564 -3.08 20.00 15.84
C THR A 564 -1.65 20.44 16.13
N ASP A 565 -1.43 21.69 16.47
CA ASP A 565 -0.10 22.25 16.81
C ASP A 565 0.48 21.69 18.13
N HIS A 566 -0.27 20.87 18.85
CA HIS A 566 0.22 20.09 20.00
C HIS A 566 1.09 18.90 19.58
N LEU A 567 0.87 18.34 18.39
CA LEU A 567 1.66 17.25 17.86
C LEU A 567 2.95 17.81 17.24
N GLN A 568 4.08 17.49 17.83
CA GLN A 568 5.40 18.00 17.45
C GLN A 568 6.26 16.93 16.81
N ASN A 569 7.22 17.35 15.96
CA ASN A 569 8.17 16.47 15.25
C ASN A 569 7.51 15.40 14.37
N TYR A 570 6.27 15.61 13.98
CA TYR A 570 5.55 14.76 13.04
C TYR A 570 5.94 15.11 11.60
N ARG A 571 6.51 14.15 10.85
CA ARG A 571 7.09 14.39 9.52
C ARG A 571 6.83 13.21 8.58
N PRO A 572 5.58 13.03 8.14
CA PRO A 572 5.26 12.08 7.10
C PRO A 572 5.75 12.60 5.75
N ASP A 573 5.92 11.70 4.80
CA ASP A 573 6.14 12.01 3.39
C ASP A 573 5.56 10.89 2.52
N THR A 574 5.74 10.95 1.22
CA THR A 574 5.27 9.94 0.27
C THR A 574 5.69 8.52 0.66
N HIS A 575 6.89 8.36 1.22
CA HIS A 575 7.51 7.08 1.54
C HIS A 575 7.37 6.71 3.02
N PHE A 576 7.07 7.68 3.87
CA PHE A 576 7.07 7.54 5.32
C PHE A 576 5.69 7.89 5.87
N SER A 577 4.84 6.86 5.99
CA SER A 577 3.46 7.00 6.43
C SER A 577 3.33 7.59 7.83
N TRP A 578 2.12 8.03 8.19
CA TRP A 578 1.83 8.50 9.53
C TRP A 578 2.19 7.48 10.62
N ALA A 579 1.96 6.19 10.37
CA ALA A 579 2.27 5.12 11.32
C ALA A 579 3.78 4.98 11.59
N ALA A 580 4.62 5.32 10.61
CA ALA A 580 6.06 5.40 10.79
C ALA A 580 6.47 6.75 11.42
N ALA A 581 5.90 7.86 10.95
CA ALA A 581 6.22 9.22 11.42
C ALA A 581 5.82 9.46 12.88
N ILE A 582 4.76 8.78 13.38
CA ILE A 582 4.29 8.94 14.75
C ILE A 582 5.29 8.44 15.81
N LEU A 583 6.24 7.57 15.43
CA LEU A 583 7.26 7.09 16.36
C LEU A 583 8.23 8.19 16.79
N ASP A 584 8.48 9.17 15.92
CA ASP A 584 9.33 10.33 16.17
C ASP A 584 8.56 11.51 16.80
N ALA A 585 7.23 11.47 16.75
CA ALA A 585 6.38 12.55 17.21
C ALA A 585 6.21 12.51 18.75
N TYR A 586 5.89 13.68 19.30
CA TYR A 586 5.55 13.83 20.73
C TYR A 586 4.45 14.90 20.92
N VAL A 587 3.71 14.78 22.00
CA VAL A 587 2.69 15.77 22.41
C VAL A 587 3.34 16.80 23.34
N LYS A 588 3.06 18.10 23.07
CA LYS A 588 3.60 19.23 23.85
C LYS A 588 2.64 19.63 24.95
#